data_b5d07d28926f48d85586376351ba6418
#
_entry.id   b5d07d28926f48d85586376351ba6418
#
_cell.length_a   1.000
_cell.length_b   1.000
_cell.length_c   1.000
_cell.angle_alpha   90.00
_cell.angle_beta   90.00
_cell.angle_gamma   90.00
#
_symmetry.space_group_name_H-M   'P 1'
#
loop_
_entity.id
_entity.type
_entity.pdbx_description
1 polymer ?
#
loop_
_entity_poly.entity_id
_entity_poly.type
_entity_poly.pdbx_seq_one_letter_code
_entity_poly.pdbx_strand_id
1 'polypeptide(L)'
;MKYLAGIDVGTSGVKCILVGEDGHLAASQTRAYPLYTPHDGWSEQDPADWWAGTCDAMKAAVEQSGVKPSDIVGLSFSGQMHGLVALDERDEVIRPAILWNDQRTDAECREIIDAAGGLDGLLAYTNNNMLTGYTGGKLLWLKKHEPENYARMKHFLMPKDYIRFLMTGRRCTDVSEASGTGLFDVKKREFSKKLIGLLGFDMAVFPEVLESDELAGHVTREAAKLTGLPEGLPVYAGGGDAVIQNTGMGIVEEGRIGRASCRERV
;
A
#
# COMPACT_ATOMS: atom_id res chain seq x y z
N MET A 1 -4.49 27.98 -12.74
CA MET A 1 -4.38 27.38 -11.40
C MET A 1 -3.94 25.95 -11.59
N LYS A 2 -2.96 25.48 -10.80
CA LYS A 2 -2.49 24.09 -10.85
C LYS A 2 -3.22 23.25 -9.82
N TYR A 3 -3.37 21.96 -10.11
CA TYR A 3 -4.06 21.01 -9.26
C TYR A 3 -3.20 19.77 -9.00
N LEU A 4 -3.39 19.18 -7.83
CA LEU A 4 -2.83 17.91 -7.44
C LEU A 4 -3.93 16.87 -7.32
N ALA A 5 -3.68 15.66 -7.77
CA ALA A 5 -4.55 14.51 -7.58
C ALA A 5 -4.08 13.69 -6.37
N GLY A 6 -5.04 13.18 -5.59
CA GLY A 6 -4.79 12.26 -4.49
C GLY A 6 -5.70 11.05 -4.58
N ILE A 7 -5.15 9.87 -4.30
CA ILE A 7 -5.88 8.59 -4.24
C ILE A 7 -5.64 7.97 -2.88
N ASP A 8 -6.73 7.66 -2.16
CA ASP A 8 -6.70 6.91 -0.91
C ASP A 8 -7.39 5.56 -1.11
N VAL A 9 -6.62 4.49 -1.08
CA VAL A 9 -7.08 3.09 -1.24
C VAL A 9 -7.41 2.53 0.14
N GLY A 10 -8.58 2.89 0.69
CA GLY A 10 -9.00 2.47 2.01
C GLY A 10 -9.59 1.05 2.07
N THR A 11 -9.99 0.59 3.25
CA THR A 11 -10.59 -0.75 3.44
C THR A 11 -12.02 -0.83 2.88
N SER A 12 -12.83 0.21 3.06
CA SER A 12 -14.25 0.20 2.65
C SER A 12 -14.48 0.75 1.25
N GLY A 13 -13.46 1.36 0.64
CA GLY A 13 -13.57 2.00 -0.67
C GLY A 13 -12.38 2.89 -0.98
N VAL A 14 -12.26 3.28 -2.23
CA VAL A 14 -11.26 4.24 -2.70
C VAL A 14 -11.85 5.64 -2.73
N LYS A 15 -11.07 6.61 -2.29
CA LYS A 15 -11.37 8.04 -2.44
C LYS A 15 -10.35 8.70 -3.36
N CYS A 16 -10.85 9.44 -4.35
CA CYS A 16 -10.06 10.28 -5.26
C CYS A 16 -10.41 11.74 -5.06
N ILE A 17 -9.39 12.60 -4.99
CA ILE A 17 -9.57 14.04 -4.82
C ILE A 17 -8.75 14.83 -5.85
N LEU A 18 -9.22 16.04 -6.18
CA LEU A 18 -8.45 17.06 -6.85
C LEU A 18 -8.39 18.32 -5.96
N VAL A 19 -7.18 18.79 -5.70
CA VAL A 19 -6.93 19.93 -4.81
C VAL A 19 -6.12 20.99 -5.57
N GLY A 20 -6.57 22.24 -5.54
CA GLY A 20 -5.85 23.38 -6.09
C GLY A 20 -4.61 23.73 -5.26
N GLU A 21 -3.63 24.40 -5.87
CA GLU A 21 -2.42 24.91 -5.21
C GLU A 21 -2.72 25.89 -4.07
N ASP A 22 -3.93 26.43 -4.00
CA ASP A 22 -4.44 27.28 -2.93
C ASP A 22 -5.11 26.48 -1.79
N GLY A 23 -5.11 25.14 -1.86
CA GLY A 23 -5.76 24.23 -0.91
C GLY A 23 -7.26 24.02 -1.14
N HIS A 24 -7.85 24.63 -2.17
CA HIS A 24 -9.27 24.42 -2.49
C HIS A 24 -9.53 22.99 -3.00
N LEU A 25 -10.51 22.30 -2.42
CA LEU A 25 -10.97 20.98 -2.88
C LEU A 25 -11.88 21.16 -4.10
N ALA A 26 -11.35 20.90 -5.29
CA ALA A 26 -12.09 21.03 -6.56
C ALA A 26 -13.04 19.85 -6.81
N ALA A 27 -12.66 18.63 -6.42
CA ALA A 27 -13.50 17.45 -6.51
C ALA A 27 -13.14 16.39 -5.46
N SER A 28 -14.13 15.58 -5.06
CA SER A 28 -13.95 14.41 -4.22
C SER A 28 -14.95 13.34 -4.64
N GLN A 29 -14.45 12.15 -4.98
CA GLN A 29 -15.27 11.01 -5.38
C GLN A 29 -14.85 9.78 -4.59
N THR A 30 -15.83 8.97 -4.21
CA THR A 30 -15.61 7.71 -3.48
C THR A 30 -16.33 6.57 -4.18
N ARG A 31 -15.68 5.40 -4.23
CA ARG A 31 -16.28 4.14 -4.67
C ARG A 31 -16.04 3.08 -3.63
N ALA A 32 -17.13 2.47 -3.16
CA ALA A 32 -17.07 1.33 -2.27
C ALA A 32 -16.79 0.05 -3.04
N TYR A 33 -16.18 -0.92 -2.35
CA TYR A 33 -15.96 -2.27 -2.85
C TYR A 33 -16.16 -3.30 -1.71
N PRO A 34 -16.41 -4.59 -2.05
CA PRO A 34 -16.70 -5.60 -1.05
C PRO A 34 -15.49 -5.95 -0.18
N LEU A 35 -15.78 -6.42 1.01
CA LEU A 35 -14.85 -7.10 1.91
C LEU A 35 -15.30 -8.57 2.04
N TYR A 36 -14.39 -9.51 1.86
CA TYR A 36 -14.67 -10.94 1.95
C TYR A 36 -14.11 -11.52 3.25
N THR A 37 -14.92 -12.29 3.95
CA THR A 37 -14.54 -12.99 5.19
C THR A 37 -14.79 -14.49 5.01
N PRO A 38 -13.95 -15.20 4.21
CA PRO A 38 -14.21 -16.60 3.84
C PRO A 38 -14.15 -17.57 5.03
N HIS A 39 -13.47 -17.19 6.11
CA HIS A 39 -13.40 -17.92 7.38
C HIS A 39 -13.37 -16.95 8.56
N ASP A 40 -13.65 -17.44 9.74
CA ASP A 40 -13.56 -16.63 10.97
C ASP A 40 -12.15 -16.03 11.14
N GLY A 41 -12.08 -14.74 11.35
CA GLY A 41 -10.84 -13.98 11.49
C GLY A 41 -10.09 -13.72 10.18
N TRP A 42 -10.59 -14.18 9.04
CA TRP A 42 -10.01 -13.88 7.73
C TRP A 42 -10.62 -12.63 7.11
N SER A 43 -9.80 -11.86 6.42
CA SER A 43 -10.22 -10.64 5.74
C SER A 43 -9.47 -10.49 4.43
N GLU A 44 -10.20 -10.50 3.32
CA GLU A 44 -9.66 -10.50 1.97
C GLU A 44 -10.39 -9.52 1.06
N GLN A 45 -9.70 -9.03 0.05
CA GLN A 45 -10.29 -8.22 -1.04
C GLN A 45 -9.69 -8.64 -2.39
N ASP A 46 -10.47 -8.45 -3.46
CA ASP A 46 -9.98 -8.60 -4.81
C ASP A 46 -9.29 -7.28 -5.24
N PRO A 47 -7.99 -7.27 -5.56
CA PRO A 47 -7.31 -6.08 -6.05
C PRO A 47 -7.91 -5.49 -7.35
N ALA A 48 -8.63 -6.29 -8.13
CA ALA A 48 -9.35 -5.81 -9.31
C ALA A 48 -10.47 -4.83 -8.95
N ASP A 49 -11.15 -5.03 -7.80
CA ASP A 49 -12.19 -4.11 -7.31
C ASP A 49 -11.59 -2.75 -6.94
N TRP A 50 -10.39 -2.73 -6.36
CA TRP A 50 -9.68 -1.48 -6.05
C TRP A 50 -9.33 -0.71 -7.32
N TRP A 51 -8.85 -1.41 -8.35
CA TRP A 51 -8.49 -0.78 -9.61
C TRP A 51 -9.71 -0.22 -10.33
N ALA A 52 -10.78 -1.00 -10.45
CA ALA A 52 -12.03 -0.57 -11.05
C ALA A 52 -12.61 0.65 -10.32
N GLY A 53 -12.66 0.60 -8.99
CA GLY A 53 -13.11 1.71 -8.16
C GLY A 53 -12.24 2.95 -8.31
N THR A 54 -10.91 2.79 -8.40
CA THR A 54 -9.97 3.90 -8.60
C THR A 54 -10.18 4.58 -9.95
N CYS A 55 -10.27 3.81 -11.02
CA CYS A 55 -10.52 4.34 -12.37
C CYS A 55 -11.83 5.14 -12.41
N ASP A 56 -12.89 4.58 -11.86
CA ASP A 56 -14.22 5.17 -11.84
C ASP A 56 -14.28 6.45 -10.99
N ALA A 57 -13.70 6.40 -9.77
CA ALA A 57 -13.66 7.57 -8.89
C ALA A 57 -12.81 8.70 -9.47
N MET A 58 -11.62 8.39 -10.00
CA MET A 58 -10.73 9.42 -10.55
C MET A 58 -11.32 10.05 -11.82
N LYS A 59 -11.85 9.24 -12.71
CA LYS A 59 -12.53 9.74 -13.91
C LYS A 59 -13.68 10.68 -13.56
N ALA A 60 -14.55 10.26 -12.63
CA ALA A 60 -15.64 11.10 -12.16
C ALA A 60 -15.15 12.41 -11.49
N ALA A 61 -14.04 12.35 -10.72
CA ALA A 61 -13.45 13.54 -10.10
C ALA A 61 -12.95 14.53 -11.16
N VAL A 62 -12.24 14.06 -12.19
CA VAL A 62 -11.76 14.90 -13.29
C VAL A 62 -12.93 15.52 -14.06
N GLU A 63 -13.92 14.72 -14.45
CA GLU A 63 -15.09 15.20 -15.23
C GLU A 63 -15.94 16.22 -14.46
N GLN A 64 -16.18 15.99 -13.16
CA GLN A 64 -17.05 16.86 -12.36
C GLN A 64 -16.36 18.12 -11.83
N SER A 65 -15.05 18.11 -11.74
CA SER A 65 -14.29 19.28 -11.24
C SER A 65 -14.32 20.49 -12.19
N GLY A 66 -14.54 20.25 -13.49
CA GLY A 66 -14.34 21.26 -14.53
C GLY A 66 -12.86 21.64 -14.74
N VAL A 67 -11.93 20.97 -14.07
CA VAL A 67 -10.48 21.18 -14.21
C VAL A 67 -10.01 20.60 -15.54
N LYS A 68 -9.21 21.33 -16.28
CA LYS A 68 -8.58 20.78 -17.49
C LYS A 68 -7.54 19.75 -17.05
N PRO A 69 -7.52 18.54 -17.65
CA PRO A 69 -6.50 17.54 -17.30
C PRO A 69 -5.06 18.07 -17.36
N SER A 70 -4.76 18.98 -18.30
CA SER A 70 -3.44 19.64 -18.42
C SER A 70 -3.03 20.51 -17.23
N ASP A 71 -3.98 20.88 -16.39
CA ASP A 71 -3.74 21.70 -15.20
C ASP A 71 -3.44 20.82 -13.96
N ILE A 72 -3.64 19.50 -14.04
CA ILE A 72 -3.26 18.53 -13.02
C ILE A 72 -1.76 18.24 -13.20
N VAL A 73 -0.95 18.51 -12.18
CA VAL A 73 0.51 18.51 -12.28
C VAL A 73 1.22 17.46 -11.45
N GLY A 74 0.49 16.69 -10.65
CA GLY A 74 1.05 15.61 -9.84
C GLY A 74 -0.02 14.73 -9.25
N LEU A 75 0.34 13.47 -8.98
CA LEU A 75 -0.48 12.46 -8.32
C LEU A 75 0.29 11.83 -7.16
N SER A 76 -0.36 11.66 -6.01
CA SER A 76 0.18 10.90 -4.89
C SER A 76 -0.88 9.99 -4.28
N PHE A 77 -0.41 9.08 -3.40
CA PHE A 77 -1.22 7.99 -2.87
C PHE A 77 -1.22 7.95 -1.35
N SER A 78 -2.36 7.56 -0.80
CA SER A 78 -2.57 7.04 0.53
C SER A 78 -3.31 5.70 0.42
N GLY A 79 -3.27 4.88 1.45
CA GLY A 79 -4.10 3.67 1.47
C GLY A 79 -3.87 2.77 2.67
N GLN A 80 -4.76 1.78 2.83
CA GLN A 80 -4.66 0.77 3.88
C GLN A 80 -3.31 0.06 3.82
N MET A 81 -2.66 -0.01 4.96
CA MET A 81 -1.33 -0.59 5.10
C MET A 81 -1.37 -2.12 5.19
N HIS A 82 -0.20 -2.74 5.12
CA HIS A 82 0.05 -4.14 5.50
C HIS A 82 -0.59 -5.23 4.63
N GLY A 83 -1.48 -4.90 3.69
CA GLY A 83 -2.10 -5.88 2.81
C GLY A 83 -1.05 -6.61 1.95
N LEU A 84 -1.30 -7.88 1.64
CA LEU A 84 -0.43 -8.69 0.78
C LEU A 84 -1.12 -8.93 -0.57
N VAL A 85 -0.63 -8.29 -1.63
CA VAL A 85 -0.98 -8.58 -3.02
C VAL A 85 0.16 -9.40 -3.63
N ALA A 86 -0.03 -10.70 -3.82
CA ALA A 86 0.96 -11.60 -4.41
C ALA A 86 0.82 -11.60 -5.94
N LEU A 87 1.92 -11.37 -6.65
CA LEU A 87 1.98 -11.26 -8.11
C LEU A 87 2.90 -12.35 -8.68
N ASP A 88 2.50 -12.91 -9.82
CA ASP A 88 3.31 -13.86 -10.56
C ASP A 88 4.31 -13.18 -11.53
N GLU A 89 4.96 -13.95 -12.38
CA GLU A 89 5.95 -13.47 -13.37
C GLU A 89 5.37 -12.52 -14.44
N ARG A 90 4.03 -12.54 -14.60
CA ARG A 90 3.31 -11.68 -15.55
C ARG A 90 2.64 -10.50 -14.86
N ASP A 91 2.94 -10.30 -13.56
CA ASP A 91 2.27 -9.31 -12.72
C ASP A 91 0.76 -9.58 -12.52
N GLU A 92 0.31 -10.80 -12.75
CA GLU A 92 -1.07 -11.20 -12.47
C GLU A 92 -1.24 -11.54 -10.99
N VAL A 93 -2.37 -11.11 -10.42
CA VAL A 93 -2.72 -11.38 -9.02
C VAL A 93 -2.97 -12.88 -8.84
N ILE A 94 -2.23 -13.51 -7.92
CA ILE A 94 -2.30 -14.97 -7.71
C ILE A 94 -3.54 -15.36 -6.90
N ARG A 95 -3.95 -14.51 -5.97
CA ARG A 95 -5.09 -14.74 -5.06
C ARG A 95 -5.62 -13.41 -4.52
N PRO A 96 -6.84 -13.41 -3.91
CA PRO A 96 -7.31 -12.22 -3.18
C PRO A 96 -6.29 -11.74 -2.14
N ALA A 97 -6.16 -10.42 -1.99
CA ALA A 97 -5.23 -9.82 -1.04
C ALA A 97 -5.64 -10.12 0.40
N ILE A 98 -4.66 -10.50 1.25
CA ILE A 98 -4.86 -10.68 2.68
C ILE A 98 -4.69 -9.32 3.35
N LEU A 99 -5.71 -8.82 4.05
CA LEU A 99 -5.75 -7.46 4.57
C LEU A 99 -5.12 -7.28 5.95
N TRP A 100 -5.01 -6.03 6.39
CA TRP A 100 -4.41 -5.63 7.66
C TRP A 100 -5.18 -6.11 8.91
N ASN A 101 -6.49 -6.28 8.80
CA ASN A 101 -7.38 -6.76 9.87
C ASN A 101 -7.54 -8.28 9.89
N ASP A 102 -6.81 -9.01 9.04
CA ASP A 102 -6.77 -10.47 9.01
C ASP A 102 -5.98 -11.03 10.20
N GLN A 103 -6.49 -12.07 10.84
CA GLN A 103 -5.92 -12.66 12.06
C GLN A 103 -5.33 -14.06 11.86
N ARG A 104 -5.28 -14.58 10.60
CA ARG A 104 -4.85 -15.95 10.34
C ARG A 104 -3.39 -16.25 10.67
N THR A 105 -2.53 -15.22 10.79
CA THR A 105 -1.07 -15.35 10.83
C THR A 105 -0.44 -15.34 12.23
N ASP A 106 -1.23 -15.58 13.28
CA ASP A 106 -0.73 -15.52 14.67
C ASP A 106 0.42 -16.51 14.93
N ALA A 107 0.31 -17.73 14.42
CA ALA A 107 1.39 -18.74 14.55
C ALA A 107 2.66 -18.31 13.80
N GLU A 108 2.52 -17.77 12.60
CA GLU A 108 3.63 -17.29 11.76
C GLU A 108 4.31 -16.07 12.37
N CYS A 109 3.56 -15.18 13.00
CA CYS A 109 4.14 -14.04 13.73
C CYS A 109 5.01 -14.49 14.90
N ARG A 110 4.56 -15.48 15.67
CA ARG A 110 5.39 -16.08 16.76
C ARG A 110 6.64 -16.75 16.19
N GLU A 111 6.50 -17.52 15.11
CA GLU A 111 7.64 -18.18 14.45
C GLU A 111 8.68 -17.16 13.96
N ILE A 112 8.26 -16.03 13.42
CA ILE A 112 9.17 -14.94 13.01
C ILE A 112 9.91 -14.36 14.22
N ILE A 113 9.20 -14.12 15.34
CA ILE A 113 9.79 -13.61 16.58
C ILE A 113 10.81 -14.61 17.13
N ASP A 114 10.46 -15.90 17.17
CA ASP A 114 11.33 -16.97 17.67
C ASP A 114 12.58 -17.13 16.79
N ALA A 115 12.42 -17.12 15.46
CA ALA A 115 13.53 -17.18 14.50
C ALA A 115 14.49 -15.99 14.64
N ALA A 116 13.98 -14.82 15.04
CA ALA A 116 14.81 -13.64 15.32
C ALA A 116 15.56 -13.71 16.65
N GLY A 117 15.30 -14.71 17.51
CA GLY A 117 15.86 -14.83 18.86
C GLY A 117 15.02 -14.13 19.93
N GLY A 118 13.70 -14.06 19.72
CA GLY A 118 12.75 -13.37 20.59
C GLY A 118 12.51 -11.91 20.17
N LEU A 119 11.71 -11.20 20.97
CA LEU A 119 11.33 -9.82 20.65
C LEU A 119 12.54 -8.88 20.58
N ASP A 120 13.51 -9.00 21.48
CA ASP A 120 14.72 -8.17 21.49
C ASP A 120 15.55 -8.38 20.21
N GLY A 121 15.65 -9.65 19.75
CA GLY A 121 16.30 -9.99 18.49
C GLY A 121 15.56 -9.39 17.29
N LEU A 122 14.24 -9.49 17.26
CA LEU A 122 13.41 -8.87 16.21
C LEU A 122 13.59 -7.36 16.18
N LEU A 123 13.53 -6.70 17.34
CA LEU A 123 13.77 -5.25 17.46
C LEU A 123 15.17 -4.84 16.99
N ALA A 124 16.18 -5.67 17.21
CA ALA A 124 17.53 -5.43 16.70
C ALA A 124 17.62 -5.51 15.16
N TYR A 125 16.74 -6.27 14.51
CA TYR A 125 16.69 -6.38 13.04
C TYR A 125 15.83 -5.32 12.38
N THR A 126 14.73 -4.88 13.01
CA THR A 126 13.68 -4.09 12.36
C THR A 126 13.32 -2.80 13.08
N ASN A 127 13.65 -2.69 14.37
CA ASN A 127 13.14 -1.66 15.28
C ASN A 127 11.59 -1.62 15.34
N ASN A 128 10.94 -2.75 15.04
CA ASN A 128 9.49 -2.90 15.03
C ASN A 128 9.08 -4.28 15.55
N ASN A 129 7.83 -4.42 15.97
CA ASN A 129 7.25 -5.69 16.39
C ASN A 129 6.75 -6.49 15.16
N MET A 130 6.24 -7.71 15.41
CA MET A 130 5.51 -8.51 14.41
C MET A 130 4.09 -8.75 14.91
N LEU A 131 3.11 -8.32 14.13
CA LEU A 131 1.70 -8.42 14.45
C LEU A 131 0.94 -9.12 13.31
N THR A 132 -0.19 -9.76 13.63
CA THR A 132 -1.02 -10.49 12.65
C THR A 132 -1.43 -9.65 11.44
N GLY A 133 -1.65 -8.36 11.66
CA GLY A 133 -1.94 -7.41 10.58
C GLY A 133 -0.77 -7.18 9.62
N TYR A 134 0.48 -7.46 9.99
CA TYR A 134 1.66 -7.10 9.18
C TYR A 134 1.91 -8.08 8.02
N THR A 135 2.56 -7.59 6.98
CA THR A 135 2.80 -8.35 5.74
C THR A 135 3.74 -9.54 5.94
N GLY A 136 4.70 -9.44 6.85
CA GLY A 136 5.68 -10.51 7.10
C GLY A 136 5.05 -11.82 7.53
N GLY A 137 4.07 -11.79 8.45
CA GLY A 137 3.31 -12.96 8.85
C GLY A 137 2.55 -13.58 7.68
N LYS A 138 1.97 -12.76 6.79
CA LYS A 138 1.21 -13.22 5.62
C LYS A 138 2.10 -13.88 4.57
N LEU A 139 3.31 -13.37 4.36
CA LEU A 139 4.31 -14.01 3.47
C LEU A 139 4.69 -15.41 4.00
N LEU A 140 4.94 -15.54 5.31
CA LEU A 140 5.26 -16.83 5.91
C LEU A 140 4.07 -17.78 5.87
N TRP A 141 2.86 -17.27 6.13
CA TRP A 141 1.62 -18.04 6.01
C TRP A 141 1.43 -18.57 4.58
N LEU A 142 1.57 -17.71 3.57
CA LEU A 142 1.47 -18.12 2.16
C LEU A 142 2.48 -19.22 1.83
N LYS A 143 3.72 -19.11 2.30
CA LYS A 143 4.78 -20.10 2.10
C LYS A 143 4.42 -21.46 2.68
N LYS A 144 3.75 -21.48 3.84
CA LYS A 144 3.44 -22.73 4.58
C LYS A 144 2.12 -23.37 4.15
N HIS A 145 1.10 -22.56 3.92
CA HIS A 145 -0.27 -23.03 3.73
C HIS A 145 -0.72 -23.03 2.26
N GLU A 146 -0.07 -22.22 1.41
CA GLU A 146 -0.32 -22.18 -0.03
C GLU A 146 1.01 -22.26 -0.82
N PRO A 147 1.78 -23.37 -0.67
CA PRO A 147 3.14 -23.46 -1.23
C PRO A 147 3.17 -23.33 -2.76
N GLU A 148 2.11 -23.75 -3.47
CA GLU A 148 1.99 -23.58 -4.92
C GLU A 148 1.84 -22.11 -5.31
N ASN A 149 1.03 -21.35 -4.59
CA ASN A 149 0.88 -19.91 -4.78
C ASN A 149 2.18 -19.16 -4.43
N TYR A 150 2.84 -19.57 -3.33
CA TYR A 150 4.12 -19.00 -2.95
C TYR A 150 5.22 -19.27 -4.01
N ALA A 151 5.28 -20.47 -4.58
CA ALA A 151 6.24 -20.81 -5.65
C ALA A 151 6.01 -19.99 -6.93
N ARG A 152 4.76 -19.65 -7.24
CA ARG A 152 4.40 -18.79 -8.36
C ARG A 152 4.71 -17.32 -8.10
N MET A 153 4.71 -16.86 -6.83
CA MET A 153 4.93 -15.47 -6.47
C MET A 153 6.34 -15.02 -6.86
N LYS A 154 6.43 -13.99 -7.67
CA LYS A 154 7.68 -13.32 -8.06
C LYS A 154 7.81 -11.94 -7.44
N HIS A 155 6.71 -11.30 -7.12
CA HIS A 155 6.65 -10.00 -6.47
C HIS A 155 5.48 -9.96 -5.51
N PHE A 156 5.57 -9.07 -4.54
CA PHE A 156 4.40 -8.65 -3.77
C PHE A 156 4.36 -7.12 -3.65
N LEU A 157 3.16 -6.59 -3.49
CA LEU A 157 2.93 -5.17 -3.24
C LEU A 157 1.89 -4.99 -2.13
N MET A 158 1.88 -3.85 -1.46
CA MET A 158 0.80 -3.42 -0.60
C MET A 158 -0.35 -2.82 -1.43
N PRO A 159 -1.56 -2.65 -0.87
CA PRO A 159 -2.73 -2.27 -1.66
C PRO A 159 -2.57 -0.99 -2.49
N LYS A 160 -2.09 0.13 -1.86
CA LYS A 160 -1.86 1.37 -2.61
C LYS A 160 -0.72 1.25 -3.63
N ASP A 161 0.30 0.46 -3.30
CA ASP A 161 1.45 0.25 -4.18
C ASP A 161 1.05 -0.53 -5.44
N TYR A 162 0.13 -1.48 -5.29
CA TYR A 162 -0.44 -2.19 -6.43
C TYR A 162 -1.22 -1.24 -7.36
N ILE A 163 -2.04 -0.35 -6.82
CA ILE A 163 -2.75 0.65 -7.62
C ILE A 163 -1.78 1.62 -8.29
N ARG A 164 -0.73 2.06 -7.58
CA ARG A 164 0.32 2.88 -8.17
C ARG A 164 1.09 2.14 -9.27
N PHE A 165 1.37 0.85 -9.08
CA PHE A 165 1.98 0.01 -10.11
C PHE A 165 1.11 -0.04 -11.37
N LEU A 166 -0.21 -0.23 -11.27
CA LEU A 166 -1.12 -0.21 -12.42
C LEU A 166 -1.16 1.16 -13.11
N MET A 167 -0.90 2.25 -12.37
CA MET A 167 -0.79 3.59 -12.94
C MET A 167 0.53 3.80 -13.72
N THR A 168 1.64 3.24 -13.22
CA THR A 168 3.00 3.63 -13.65
C THR A 168 3.82 2.52 -14.30
N GLY A 169 3.45 1.26 -14.08
CA GLY A 169 4.24 0.09 -14.47
C GLY A 169 5.48 -0.17 -13.59
N ARG A 170 5.73 0.63 -12.52
CA ARG A 170 6.90 0.44 -11.63
C ARG A 170 6.50 -0.22 -10.32
N ARG A 171 7.16 -1.35 -10.00
CA ARG A 171 7.00 -2.06 -8.73
C ARG A 171 7.92 -1.45 -7.66
N CYS A 172 7.35 -0.64 -6.79
CA CYS A 172 8.04 -0.03 -5.66
C CYS A 172 7.09 0.11 -4.48
N THR A 173 7.64 0.40 -3.33
CA THR A 173 6.92 0.76 -2.10
C THR A 173 7.52 2.02 -1.51
N ASP A 174 6.99 2.52 -0.43
CA ASP A 174 7.60 3.61 0.33
C ASP A 174 8.02 3.14 1.74
N VAL A 175 8.83 3.97 2.40
CA VAL A 175 9.39 3.68 3.73
C VAL A 175 8.32 3.44 4.79
N SER A 176 7.15 4.08 4.72
CA SER A 176 6.08 3.90 5.70
C SER A 176 5.39 2.55 5.54
N GLU A 177 5.08 2.14 4.31
CA GLU A 177 4.55 0.82 4.00
C GLU A 177 5.58 -0.28 4.28
N ALA A 178 6.83 -0.09 3.87
CA ALA A 178 7.91 -1.05 4.13
C ALA A 178 8.07 -1.30 5.64
N SER A 179 8.01 -0.24 6.48
CA SER A 179 8.06 -0.38 7.94
C SER A 179 6.92 -1.24 8.48
N GLY A 180 5.73 -1.11 7.90
CA GLY A 180 4.54 -1.89 8.25
C GLY A 180 4.59 -3.36 7.83
N THR A 181 5.61 -3.79 7.10
CA THR A 181 5.80 -5.21 6.80
C THR A 181 6.31 -6.02 8.00
N GLY A 182 6.94 -5.38 8.99
CA GLY A 182 7.67 -6.02 10.08
C GLY A 182 8.99 -6.67 9.65
N LEU A 183 9.42 -6.47 8.40
CA LEU A 183 10.65 -7.03 7.83
C LEU A 183 11.66 -5.95 7.40
N PHE A 184 11.37 -4.70 7.71
CA PHE A 184 12.14 -3.52 7.32
C PHE A 184 12.95 -2.97 8.49
N ASP A 185 14.24 -2.72 8.30
CA ASP A 185 15.08 -2.02 9.28
C ASP A 185 14.79 -0.52 9.19
N VAL A 186 13.95 -0.03 10.10
CA VAL A 186 13.48 1.35 10.11
C VAL A 186 14.63 2.37 10.24
N LYS A 187 15.69 2.02 10.98
CA LYS A 187 16.86 2.89 11.14
C LYS A 187 17.69 3.00 9.88
N LYS A 188 17.88 1.87 9.17
CA LYS A 188 18.67 1.83 7.94
C LYS A 188 17.86 2.18 6.70
N ARG A 189 16.53 2.20 6.81
CA ARG A 189 15.59 2.44 5.72
C ARG A 189 15.76 1.43 4.57
N GLU A 190 15.96 0.15 4.94
CA GLU A 190 16.09 -0.96 4.00
C GLU A 190 15.43 -2.23 4.55
N PHE A 191 15.03 -3.15 3.68
CA PHE A 191 14.57 -4.45 4.10
C PHE A 191 15.69 -5.21 4.82
N SER A 192 15.36 -5.85 5.97
CA SER A 192 16.32 -6.55 6.84
C SER A 192 16.78 -7.85 6.17
N LYS A 193 17.85 -7.79 5.37
CA LYS A 193 18.41 -8.96 4.67
C LYS A 193 18.69 -10.14 5.59
N LYS A 194 19.11 -9.85 6.83
CA LYS A 194 19.40 -10.89 7.83
C LYS A 194 18.12 -11.61 8.25
N LEU A 195 17.08 -10.87 8.64
CA LEU A 195 15.80 -11.47 9.06
C LEU A 195 15.15 -12.21 7.89
N ILE A 196 15.12 -11.61 6.71
CA ILE A 196 14.58 -12.20 5.47
C ILE A 196 15.29 -13.51 5.13
N GLY A 197 16.64 -13.54 5.27
CA GLY A 197 17.44 -14.76 5.09
C GLY A 197 17.16 -15.84 6.13
N LEU A 198 16.99 -15.47 7.41
CA LEU A 198 16.60 -16.41 8.48
C LEU A 198 15.26 -17.08 8.21
N LEU A 199 14.30 -16.35 7.63
CA LEU A 199 12.98 -16.85 7.27
C LEU A 199 12.97 -17.61 5.92
N GLY A 200 14.11 -17.64 5.23
CA GLY A 200 14.26 -18.30 3.93
C GLY A 200 13.38 -17.68 2.85
N PHE A 201 13.19 -16.36 2.87
CA PHE A 201 12.56 -15.62 1.79
C PHE A 201 13.62 -15.21 0.76
N ASP A 202 13.20 -15.12 -0.50
CA ASP A 202 14.03 -14.56 -1.56
C ASP A 202 13.92 -13.03 -1.55
N MET A 203 15.07 -12.34 -1.46
CA MET A 203 15.11 -10.87 -1.53
C MET A 203 14.57 -10.31 -2.87
N ALA A 204 14.61 -11.10 -3.93
CA ALA A 204 14.14 -10.67 -5.25
C ALA A 204 12.64 -10.41 -5.31
N VAL A 205 11.85 -10.96 -4.38
CA VAL A 205 10.40 -10.73 -4.34
C VAL A 205 10.02 -9.39 -3.68
N PHE A 206 10.96 -8.77 -2.94
CA PHE A 206 10.72 -7.52 -2.22
C PHE A 206 10.80 -6.30 -3.17
N PRO A 207 9.84 -5.35 -3.07
CA PRO A 207 9.85 -4.18 -3.93
C PRO A 207 11.00 -3.22 -3.58
N GLU A 208 11.38 -2.40 -4.55
CA GLU A 208 12.23 -1.23 -4.31
C GLU A 208 11.56 -0.27 -3.32
N VAL A 209 12.34 0.32 -2.41
CA VAL A 209 11.82 1.26 -1.40
C VAL A 209 12.20 2.68 -1.77
N LEU A 210 11.21 3.56 -1.78
CA LEU A 210 11.33 4.99 -2.05
C LEU A 210 11.00 5.82 -0.80
N GLU A 211 11.43 7.06 -0.76
CA GLU A 211 10.87 8.05 0.16
C GLU A 211 9.45 8.45 -0.32
N SER A 212 8.61 8.90 0.62
CA SER A 212 7.20 9.19 0.31
C SER A 212 7.00 10.29 -0.74
N ASP A 213 7.95 11.21 -0.86
CA ASP A 213 7.96 12.32 -1.82
C ASP A 213 8.80 12.05 -3.08
N GLU A 214 9.39 10.86 -3.21
CA GLU A 214 10.15 10.48 -4.41
C GLU A 214 9.23 10.15 -5.59
N LEU A 215 9.73 10.42 -6.79
CA LEU A 215 9.05 10.11 -8.04
C LEU A 215 9.02 8.60 -8.26
N ALA A 216 7.84 8.02 -8.21
CA ALA A 216 7.60 6.60 -8.45
C ALA A 216 7.39 6.25 -9.92
N GLY A 217 7.16 7.22 -10.78
CA GLY A 217 6.95 7.03 -12.21
C GLY A 217 6.02 8.08 -12.80
N HIS A 218 5.41 7.75 -13.94
CA HIS A 218 4.48 8.60 -14.63
C HIS A 218 3.24 7.81 -15.04
N VAL A 219 2.09 8.49 -15.11
CA VAL A 219 0.85 7.86 -15.57
C VAL A 219 1.03 7.34 -16.98
N THR A 220 0.78 6.05 -17.17
CA THR A 220 0.85 5.41 -18.50
C THR A 220 -0.33 5.83 -19.39
N ARG A 221 -0.19 5.59 -20.69
CA ARG A 221 -1.26 5.83 -21.65
C ARG A 221 -2.54 5.06 -21.31
N GLU A 222 -2.40 3.82 -20.89
CA GLU A 222 -3.51 2.94 -20.51
C GLU A 222 -4.23 3.48 -19.26
N ALA A 223 -3.49 3.83 -18.22
CA ALA A 223 -4.05 4.41 -17.00
C ALA A 223 -4.72 5.78 -17.29
N ALA A 224 -4.11 6.61 -18.14
CA ALA A 224 -4.68 7.89 -18.56
C ALA A 224 -6.06 7.74 -19.20
N LYS A 225 -6.22 6.76 -20.11
CA LYS A 225 -7.52 6.48 -20.76
C LYS A 225 -8.60 6.06 -19.76
N LEU A 226 -8.25 5.31 -18.72
CA LEU A 226 -9.20 4.78 -17.74
C LEU A 226 -9.58 5.82 -16.68
N THR A 227 -8.63 6.66 -16.28
CA THR A 227 -8.77 7.59 -15.15
C THR A 227 -9.12 9.03 -15.56
N GLY A 228 -8.90 9.40 -16.83
CA GLY A 228 -8.99 10.78 -17.29
C GLY A 228 -7.82 11.69 -16.90
N LEU A 229 -6.81 11.15 -16.19
CA LEU A 229 -5.57 11.86 -15.86
C LEU A 229 -4.70 12.04 -17.13
N PRO A 230 -3.81 13.05 -17.18
CA PRO A 230 -2.88 13.21 -18.30
C PRO A 230 -1.89 12.04 -18.40
N GLU A 231 -1.63 11.52 -19.61
CA GLU A 231 -0.48 10.66 -19.89
C GLU A 231 0.81 11.42 -19.51
N GLY A 232 1.73 10.75 -18.85
CA GLY A 232 3.00 11.35 -18.42
C GLY A 232 2.91 12.20 -17.14
N LEU A 233 1.75 12.26 -16.47
CA LEU A 233 1.62 12.94 -15.16
C LEU A 233 2.59 12.33 -14.14
N PRO A 234 3.43 13.13 -13.45
CA PRO A 234 4.29 12.64 -12.38
C PRO A 234 3.50 11.99 -11.23
N VAL A 235 3.97 10.82 -10.80
CA VAL A 235 3.37 10.03 -9.72
C VAL A 235 4.39 9.84 -8.62
N TYR A 236 4.05 10.26 -7.41
CA TYR A 236 4.90 10.16 -6.23
C TYR A 236 4.55 8.93 -5.38
N ALA A 237 5.52 8.45 -4.60
CA ALA A 237 5.40 7.22 -3.84
C ALA A 237 4.22 7.22 -2.85
N GLY A 238 3.99 8.35 -2.19
CA GLY A 238 2.94 8.47 -1.18
C GLY A 238 3.29 7.73 0.11
N GLY A 239 2.30 7.34 0.89
CA GLY A 239 2.52 6.64 2.15
C GLY A 239 1.28 5.95 2.68
N GLY A 240 1.47 5.10 3.69
CA GLY A 240 0.38 4.45 4.40
C GLY A 240 -0.59 5.46 5.04
N ASP A 241 -1.87 5.12 5.08
CA ASP A 241 -2.94 6.00 5.55
C ASP A 241 -2.68 6.59 6.94
N ALA A 242 -2.19 5.78 7.87
CA ALA A 242 -1.85 6.21 9.23
C ALA A 242 -0.78 7.33 9.25
N VAL A 243 0.17 7.30 8.32
CA VAL A 243 1.25 8.29 8.23
C VAL A 243 0.77 9.54 7.49
N ILE A 244 0.13 9.36 6.35
CA ILE A 244 -0.35 10.47 5.51
C ILE A 244 -1.42 11.30 6.22
N GLN A 245 -2.31 10.69 7.01
CA GLN A 245 -3.28 11.41 7.83
C GLN A 245 -2.60 12.36 8.83
N ASN A 246 -1.53 11.91 9.51
CA ASN A 246 -0.78 12.76 10.44
C ASN A 246 -0.10 13.91 9.70
N THR A 247 0.54 13.64 8.58
CA THR A 247 1.17 14.67 7.74
C THR A 247 0.15 15.68 7.24
N GLY A 248 -1.01 15.22 6.77
CA GLY A 248 -2.10 16.08 6.30
C GLY A 248 -2.72 16.96 7.40
N MET A 249 -2.61 16.54 8.67
CA MET A 249 -2.99 17.37 9.84
C MET A 249 -1.88 18.33 10.32
N GLY A 250 -0.75 18.41 9.60
CA GLY A 250 0.38 19.26 9.96
C GLY A 250 1.20 18.75 11.14
N ILE A 251 1.14 17.44 11.43
CA ILE A 251 1.95 16.80 12.49
C ILE A 251 3.28 16.38 11.86
N VAL A 252 4.16 17.35 11.67
CA VAL A 252 5.47 17.19 10.99
C VAL A 252 6.65 17.66 11.85
N GLU A 253 6.40 18.02 13.11
CA GLU A 253 7.43 18.52 14.05
C GLU A 253 7.59 17.57 15.22
N GLU A 254 8.81 17.47 15.77
CA GLU A 254 9.10 16.72 16.99
C GLU A 254 8.26 17.23 18.17
N GLY A 255 7.82 16.30 19.02
CA GLY A 255 7.02 16.63 20.22
C GLY A 255 5.52 16.78 19.96
N ARG A 256 5.06 16.66 18.72
CA ARG A 256 3.63 16.57 18.42
C ARG A 256 3.20 15.11 18.32
N ILE A 257 2.10 14.77 18.98
CA ILE A 257 1.51 13.42 18.94
C ILE A 257 0.27 13.48 18.06
N GLY A 258 0.30 12.74 16.94
CA GLY A 258 -0.87 12.41 16.15
C GLY A 258 -1.38 11.02 16.47
N ARG A 259 -2.68 10.82 16.42
CA ARG A 259 -3.30 9.51 16.46
C ARG A 259 -4.03 9.28 15.14
N ALA A 260 -3.44 8.44 14.29
CA ALA A 260 -4.20 7.80 13.24
C ALA A 260 -5.04 6.70 13.88
N SER A 261 -6.35 6.78 13.80
CA SER A 261 -7.23 5.68 14.20
C SER A 261 -7.91 5.17 12.95
N CYS A 262 -7.62 3.93 12.57
CA CYS A 262 -8.57 3.17 11.79
C CYS A 262 -9.80 2.97 12.66
N ARG A 263 -10.82 3.81 12.48
CA ARG A 263 -12.12 3.60 13.09
C ARG A 263 -12.88 2.59 12.24
N GLU A 264 -12.69 1.34 12.50
CA GLU A 264 -13.76 0.39 12.26
C GLU A 264 -14.66 0.39 13.49
N ARG A 265 -15.88 0.81 13.28
CA ARG A 265 -16.98 0.40 14.17
C ARG A 265 -17.37 -1.00 13.71
N VAL A 266 -17.00 -1.98 14.50
CA VAL A 266 -17.64 -3.28 14.50
C VAL A 266 -19.05 -3.11 15.07
#